data_8bece43fa8c35df0a34f9814d09c48e4
#
_entry.id   8bece43fa8c35df0a34f9814d09c48e4
#
_cell.length_a   1.000
_cell.length_b   1.000
_cell.length_c   1.000
_cell.angle_alpha   90.00
_cell.angle_beta   90.00
_cell.angle_gamma   90.00
#
_symmetry.space_group_name_H-M   'P 1'
#
loop_
_entity.id
_entity.type
_entity.pdbx_description
1 polymer ?
#
loop_
_entity_poly.entity_id
_entity_poly.type
_entity_poly.pdbx_seq_one_letter_code
_entity_poly.pdbx_strand_id
1 'polypeptide(L)'
;MAPLRWWDGRNWTSFTSLGSWRAEPDVPVVRSAAPVELSKRGRLTAEIVIVLAIFPLPYVVNALAVLIQAAVNEGTPGRFPLPIASHLGYSFLLDLLLVLEPLAAAALVVYLLRISGEGGTCVIGLDRSDPRQDLALLLPVFLLCFLLPQFGVSYLLQVGHVSAIVPARQSLPGYFSIVAIATAVAAGVVEEIVVLGFLVRRLEQRGLHPAAVLVVAVLVRISYHVYYGWGVLPILAWAMASVLVYRRYRRLGPFIVVHAFWDTALILWPFFGATPLVVEVLVLAPSSFVFWLMWRNRLARLPDVGRSGPSRWAR
;
A
#
# COMPACT_ATOMS: atom_id res chain seq x y z
N MET A 1 -10.94 -54.06 3.23
CA MET A 1 -9.78 -53.14 3.25
C MET A 1 -9.68 -52.49 1.88
N ALA A 2 -9.67 -51.16 1.79
CA ALA A 2 -9.52 -50.48 0.52
C ALA A 2 -8.07 -50.68 0.01
N PRO A 3 -7.83 -50.91 -1.28
CA PRO A 3 -6.50 -51.09 -1.83
C PRO A 3 -5.72 -49.78 -1.72
N LEU A 4 -4.49 -49.85 -1.22
CA LEU A 4 -3.58 -48.69 -1.15
C LEU A 4 -3.07 -48.40 -2.57
N ARG A 5 -3.17 -47.14 -2.97
CA ARG A 5 -2.59 -46.64 -4.22
C ARG A 5 -1.26 -45.93 -3.95
N TRP A 6 -0.36 -46.04 -4.89
CA TRP A 6 0.92 -45.35 -4.79
C TRP A 6 0.91 -44.02 -5.56
N TRP A 7 1.59 -43.02 -5.00
CA TRP A 7 1.81 -41.72 -5.63
C TRP A 7 3.19 -41.68 -6.27
N ASP A 8 3.29 -41.44 -7.58
CA ASP A 8 4.56 -41.42 -8.32
C ASP A 8 5.26 -40.05 -8.33
N GLY A 9 4.76 -39.08 -7.55
CA GLY A 9 5.22 -37.70 -7.53
C GLY A 9 4.43 -36.78 -8.46
N ARG A 10 3.57 -37.31 -9.33
CA ARG A 10 2.72 -36.54 -10.26
C ARG A 10 1.28 -37.04 -10.31
N ASN A 11 1.07 -38.37 -10.19
CA ASN A 11 -0.24 -38.99 -10.29
C ASN A 11 -0.41 -40.17 -9.29
N TRP A 12 -1.65 -40.48 -8.93
CA TRP A 12 -1.95 -41.70 -8.24
C TRP A 12 -1.87 -42.87 -9.20
N THR A 13 -0.96 -43.77 -8.95
CA THR A 13 -0.80 -44.97 -9.81
C THR A 13 -1.93 -45.96 -9.65
N SER A 14 -2.22 -46.74 -10.68
CA SER A 14 -3.18 -47.86 -10.64
C SER A 14 -2.64 -49.11 -9.90
N PHE A 15 -1.43 -49.05 -9.37
CA PHE A 15 -0.84 -50.15 -8.62
C PHE A 15 -1.47 -50.28 -7.24
N THR A 16 -2.02 -51.46 -6.95
CA THR A 16 -2.56 -51.85 -5.66
C THR A 16 -1.63 -52.86 -4.97
N SER A 17 -1.50 -52.78 -3.66
CA SER A 17 -0.58 -53.60 -2.86
C SER A 17 -0.97 -55.12 -2.73
N LEU A 18 -1.95 -55.56 -3.47
CA LEU A 18 -2.37 -56.95 -3.51
C LEU A 18 -1.81 -57.67 -4.76
N GLY A 19 -0.61 -58.04 -4.69
CA GLY A 19 0.22 -59.10 -5.30
C GLY A 19 -0.21 -59.82 -6.58
N SER A 20 -1.12 -59.32 -7.39
CA SER A 20 -1.43 -59.93 -8.70
C SER A 20 -1.50 -58.81 -9.76
N TRP A 21 -0.54 -58.83 -10.65
CA TRP A 21 -0.49 -58.02 -11.85
C TRP A 21 -1.61 -58.45 -12.82
N ARG A 22 -2.79 -57.90 -12.70
CA ARG A 22 -3.77 -57.91 -13.79
C ARG A 22 -3.82 -56.54 -14.37
N ALA A 23 -3.53 -56.42 -15.65
CA ALA A 23 -3.84 -55.23 -16.42
C ALA A 23 -5.35 -54.99 -16.32
N GLU A 24 -5.77 -53.94 -15.61
CA GLU A 24 -7.16 -53.51 -15.64
C GLU A 24 -7.45 -52.96 -17.04
N PRO A 25 -8.61 -53.34 -17.64
CA PRO A 25 -9.01 -52.77 -18.92
C PRO A 25 -9.12 -51.23 -18.79
N ASP A 26 -8.72 -50.53 -19.82
CA ASP A 26 -8.71 -49.11 -19.97
C ASP A 26 -9.86 -48.39 -19.25
N VAL A 27 -9.65 -48.02 -18.01
CA VAL A 27 -10.47 -46.97 -17.39
C VAL A 27 -10.13 -45.70 -18.15
N PRO A 28 -11.10 -45.03 -18.81
CA PRO A 28 -10.81 -43.81 -19.50
C PRO A 28 -10.17 -42.87 -18.48
N VAL A 29 -8.88 -42.60 -18.68
CA VAL A 29 -8.17 -41.57 -17.91
C VAL A 29 -8.93 -40.28 -18.18
N VAL A 30 -9.75 -39.87 -17.21
CA VAL A 30 -10.28 -38.52 -17.21
C VAL A 30 -9.04 -37.64 -17.25
N ARG A 31 -8.67 -37.22 -18.44
CA ARG A 31 -7.59 -36.23 -18.61
C ARG A 31 -8.03 -35.04 -17.78
N SER A 32 -7.46 -34.94 -16.59
CA SER A 32 -7.50 -33.69 -15.83
C SER A 32 -7.19 -32.62 -16.83
N ALA A 33 -8.12 -31.68 -17.05
CA ALA A 33 -7.92 -30.59 -17.96
C ALA A 33 -6.54 -30.02 -17.63
N ALA A 34 -5.66 -29.96 -18.63
CA ALA A 34 -4.31 -29.44 -18.43
C ALA A 34 -4.45 -28.10 -17.70
N PRO A 35 -3.70 -27.88 -16.62
CA PRO A 35 -3.81 -26.63 -15.88
C PRO A 35 -3.65 -25.50 -16.88
N VAL A 36 -4.61 -24.58 -16.89
CA VAL A 36 -4.59 -23.41 -17.80
C VAL A 36 -3.34 -22.63 -17.45
N GLU A 37 -2.29 -22.82 -18.25
CA GLU A 37 -1.02 -22.12 -18.08
C GLU A 37 -1.23 -20.68 -18.54
N LEU A 38 -1.59 -19.82 -17.60
CA LEU A 38 -1.71 -18.40 -17.86
C LEU A 38 -0.34 -17.86 -18.32
N SER A 39 -0.32 -17.12 -19.43
CA SER A 39 0.87 -16.37 -19.82
C SER A 39 1.35 -15.51 -18.64
N LYS A 40 2.65 -15.23 -18.56
CA LYS A 40 3.21 -14.36 -17.48
C LYS A 40 2.38 -13.07 -17.30
N ARG A 41 1.97 -12.44 -18.40
CA ARG A 41 1.14 -11.22 -18.37
C ARG A 41 -0.27 -11.50 -17.82
N GLY A 42 -0.87 -12.63 -18.17
CA GLY A 42 -2.18 -13.05 -17.65
C GLY A 42 -2.14 -13.27 -16.14
N ARG A 43 -1.11 -13.94 -15.64
CA ARG A 43 -0.92 -14.15 -14.20
C ARG A 43 -0.77 -12.83 -13.46
N LEU A 44 0.10 -11.92 -13.91
CA LEU A 44 0.28 -10.60 -13.28
C LEU A 44 -1.02 -9.78 -13.28
N THR A 45 -1.84 -9.90 -14.34
CA THR A 45 -3.15 -9.25 -14.38
C THR A 45 -4.09 -9.84 -13.34
N ALA A 46 -4.17 -11.15 -13.26
CA ALA A 46 -5.02 -11.84 -12.28
C ALA A 46 -4.61 -11.47 -10.84
N GLU A 47 -3.31 -11.46 -10.53
CA GLU A 47 -2.80 -11.04 -9.23
C GLU A 47 -3.24 -9.60 -8.91
N ILE A 48 -3.09 -8.65 -9.86
CA ILE A 48 -3.54 -7.25 -9.67
C ILE A 48 -5.04 -7.20 -9.41
N VAL A 49 -5.85 -7.87 -10.25
CA VAL A 49 -7.31 -7.84 -10.10
C VAL A 49 -7.75 -8.42 -8.76
N ILE A 50 -7.19 -9.55 -8.34
CA ILE A 50 -7.54 -10.19 -7.06
C ILE A 50 -7.19 -9.28 -5.88
N VAL A 51 -5.97 -8.72 -5.86
CA VAL A 51 -5.54 -7.83 -4.77
C VAL A 51 -6.40 -6.57 -4.73
N LEU A 52 -6.70 -5.94 -5.88
CA LEU A 52 -7.54 -4.76 -5.92
C LEU A 52 -9.02 -5.04 -5.61
N ALA A 53 -9.50 -6.25 -5.86
CA ALA A 53 -10.85 -6.67 -5.48
C ALA A 53 -11.00 -6.87 -3.95
N ILE A 54 -9.94 -7.29 -3.27
CA ILE A 54 -9.91 -7.43 -1.81
C ILE A 54 -9.65 -6.06 -1.17
N PHE A 55 -8.68 -5.33 -1.67
CA PHE A 55 -8.34 -3.96 -1.29
C PHE A 55 -7.84 -3.22 -2.54
N PRO A 56 -8.39 -2.09 -2.93
CA PRO A 56 -9.28 -1.15 -2.22
C PRO A 56 -10.77 -1.19 -2.63
N LEU A 57 -11.23 -2.15 -3.44
CA LEU A 57 -12.61 -2.13 -3.97
C LEU A 57 -13.71 -1.93 -2.91
N PRO A 58 -13.70 -2.60 -1.74
CA PRO A 58 -14.70 -2.37 -0.71
C PRO A 58 -14.73 -0.91 -0.24
N TYR A 59 -13.56 -0.28 -0.13
CA TYR A 59 -13.42 1.12 0.29
C TYR A 59 -13.89 2.09 -0.80
N VAL A 60 -13.69 1.75 -2.09
CA VAL A 60 -14.25 2.52 -3.22
C VAL A 60 -15.78 2.49 -3.20
N VAL A 61 -16.37 1.32 -2.97
CA VAL A 61 -17.84 1.18 -2.87
C VAL A 61 -18.37 2.03 -1.72
N ASN A 62 -17.71 1.97 -0.55
CA ASN A 62 -18.07 2.80 0.59
C ASN A 62 -17.92 4.30 0.31
N ALA A 63 -16.82 4.71 -0.32
CA ALA A 63 -16.59 6.11 -0.69
C ALA A 63 -17.67 6.66 -1.64
N LEU A 64 -18.08 5.85 -2.62
CA LEU A 64 -19.20 6.20 -3.52
C LEU A 64 -20.53 6.30 -2.77
N ALA A 65 -20.81 5.37 -1.86
CA ALA A 65 -22.01 5.42 -1.04
C ALA A 65 -22.08 6.70 -0.20
N VAL A 66 -20.97 7.12 0.39
CA VAL A 66 -20.86 8.39 1.15
C VAL A 66 -21.12 9.61 0.25
N LEU A 67 -20.54 9.62 -0.96
CA LEU A 67 -20.80 10.71 -1.92
C LEU A 67 -22.26 10.79 -2.35
N ILE A 68 -22.88 9.65 -2.63
CA ILE A 68 -24.32 9.58 -3.01
C ILE A 68 -25.15 10.10 -1.84
N GLN A 69 -24.85 9.66 -0.61
CA GLN A 69 -25.58 10.12 0.58
C GLN A 69 -25.41 11.63 0.80
N ALA A 70 -24.20 12.17 0.60
CA ALA A 70 -23.97 13.61 0.70
C ALA A 70 -24.75 14.40 -0.36
N ALA A 71 -24.83 13.88 -1.59
CA ALA A 71 -25.58 14.50 -2.67
C ALA A 71 -27.11 14.48 -2.42
N VAL A 72 -27.64 13.38 -1.86
CA VAL A 72 -29.07 13.24 -1.55
C VAL A 72 -29.47 14.13 -0.35
N ASN A 73 -28.57 14.33 0.61
CA ASN A 73 -28.83 15.11 1.83
C ASN A 73 -28.44 16.59 1.69
N GLU A 74 -28.52 17.16 0.49
CA GLU A 74 -28.27 18.58 0.20
C GLU A 74 -26.91 19.10 0.71
N GLY A 75 -25.88 18.26 0.58
CA GLY A 75 -24.51 18.63 0.94
C GLY A 75 -24.16 18.56 2.43
N THR A 76 -25.12 18.17 3.29
CA THR A 76 -24.75 17.74 4.64
C THR A 76 -24.06 16.38 4.54
N PRO A 77 -22.74 16.29 4.82
CA PRO A 77 -22.09 14.99 4.82
C PRO A 77 -22.83 14.13 5.83
N GLY A 78 -23.46 13.06 5.33
CA GLY A 78 -24.03 12.06 6.20
C GLY A 78 -22.92 11.68 7.18
N ARG A 79 -23.22 11.66 8.47
CA ARG A 79 -22.30 11.09 9.45
C ARG A 79 -21.87 9.77 8.87
N PHE A 80 -20.55 9.53 8.70
CA PHE A 80 -20.08 8.18 8.47
C PHE A 80 -20.85 7.31 9.43
N PRO A 81 -21.70 6.41 8.98
CA PRO A 81 -22.21 5.38 9.87
C PRO A 81 -21.03 4.44 10.09
N LEU A 82 -20.11 4.82 10.97
CA LEU A 82 -19.47 3.77 11.74
C LEU A 82 -20.65 3.01 12.30
N PRO A 83 -20.80 1.71 12.05
CA PRO A 83 -21.86 0.93 12.62
C PRO A 83 -21.71 1.01 14.14
N ILE A 84 -22.34 2.03 14.73
CA ILE A 84 -22.46 2.16 16.17
C ILE A 84 -23.53 1.14 16.52
N ALA A 85 -23.09 -0.12 16.59
CA ALA A 85 -23.93 -1.14 17.16
C ALA A 85 -24.15 -0.78 18.63
N SER A 86 -25.40 -0.71 19.01
CA SER A 86 -25.85 -0.39 20.37
C SER A 86 -25.39 -1.42 21.43
N HIS A 87 -24.63 -2.44 21.04
CA HIS A 87 -24.13 -3.50 21.90
C HIS A 87 -22.59 -3.57 21.80
N LEU A 88 -21.91 -3.29 22.90
CA LEU A 88 -20.44 -3.20 23.00
C LEU A 88 -19.68 -4.38 22.39
N GLY A 89 -20.17 -5.61 22.55
CA GLY A 89 -19.50 -6.81 22.03
C GLY A 89 -19.56 -6.94 20.50
N TYR A 90 -20.66 -6.53 19.89
CA TYR A 90 -20.84 -6.60 18.44
C TYR A 90 -20.02 -5.52 17.72
N SER A 91 -19.96 -4.30 18.30
CA SER A 91 -19.12 -3.24 17.75
C SER A 91 -17.64 -3.59 17.82
N PHE A 92 -17.16 -4.20 18.92
CA PHE A 92 -15.75 -4.62 19.03
C PHE A 92 -15.35 -5.63 17.96
N LEU A 93 -16.21 -6.62 17.65
CA LEU A 93 -15.93 -7.59 16.57
C LEU A 93 -15.89 -6.94 15.20
N LEU A 94 -16.81 -6.01 14.92
CA LEU A 94 -16.79 -5.25 13.65
C LEU A 94 -15.56 -4.37 13.55
N ASP A 95 -15.19 -3.67 14.63
CA ASP A 95 -14.00 -2.84 14.68
C ASP A 95 -12.73 -3.69 14.48
N LEU A 96 -12.67 -4.87 15.07
CA LEU A 96 -11.58 -5.81 14.87
C LEU A 96 -11.49 -6.27 13.39
N LEU A 97 -12.63 -6.55 12.76
CA LEU A 97 -12.69 -6.92 11.35
C LEU A 97 -12.22 -5.77 10.44
N LEU A 98 -12.54 -4.52 10.77
CA LEU A 98 -12.07 -3.34 10.03
C LEU A 98 -10.53 -3.17 10.07
N VAL A 99 -9.89 -3.68 11.11
CA VAL A 99 -8.41 -3.71 11.20
C VAL A 99 -7.84 -4.94 10.50
N LEU A 100 -8.45 -6.11 10.65
CA LEU A 100 -7.91 -7.38 10.16
C LEU A 100 -8.09 -7.57 8.66
N GLU A 101 -9.22 -7.10 8.10
CA GLU A 101 -9.52 -7.27 6.67
C GLU A 101 -8.45 -6.61 5.79
N PRO A 102 -8.09 -5.32 5.95
CA PRO A 102 -7.02 -4.75 5.16
C PRO A 102 -5.67 -5.43 5.38
N LEU A 103 -5.34 -5.85 6.61
CA LEU A 103 -4.10 -6.58 6.88
C LEU A 103 -4.04 -7.93 6.14
N ALA A 104 -5.18 -8.59 5.90
CA ALA A 104 -5.24 -9.79 5.09
C ALA A 104 -4.84 -9.52 3.62
N ALA A 105 -5.19 -8.36 3.07
CA ALA A 105 -4.74 -7.95 1.73
C ALA A 105 -3.21 -7.76 1.69
N ALA A 106 -2.62 -7.12 2.69
CA ALA A 106 -1.16 -7.00 2.79
C ALA A 106 -0.48 -8.37 2.92
N ALA A 107 -1.04 -9.28 3.73
CA ALA A 107 -0.54 -10.64 3.88
C ALA A 107 -0.61 -11.42 2.55
N LEU A 108 -1.71 -11.27 1.79
CA LEU A 108 -1.84 -11.86 0.45
C LEU A 108 -0.75 -11.32 -0.49
N VAL A 109 -0.50 -10.02 -0.49
CA VAL A 109 0.58 -9.42 -1.30
C VAL A 109 1.94 -10.03 -0.93
N VAL A 110 2.26 -10.12 0.36
CA VAL A 110 3.52 -10.73 0.82
C VAL A 110 3.61 -12.19 0.38
N TYR A 111 2.51 -12.94 0.45
CA TYR A 111 2.44 -14.32 -0.04
C TYR A 111 2.70 -14.39 -1.55
N LEU A 112 2.02 -13.57 -2.36
CA LEU A 112 2.19 -13.55 -3.81
C LEU A 112 3.64 -13.20 -4.22
N LEU A 113 4.27 -12.24 -3.54
CA LEU A 113 5.66 -11.87 -3.77
C LEU A 113 6.63 -13.01 -3.41
N ARG A 114 6.33 -13.81 -2.39
CA ARG A 114 7.15 -14.97 -2.01
C ARG A 114 7.02 -16.12 -3.02
N ILE A 115 5.80 -16.49 -3.40
CA ILE A 115 5.58 -17.62 -4.33
C ILE A 115 6.02 -17.30 -5.76
N SER A 116 6.12 -16.03 -6.14
CA SER A 116 6.64 -15.62 -7.46
C SER A 116 8.14 -15.81 -7.61
N GLY A 117 8.86 -16.22 -6.54
CA GLY A 117 10.30 -16.41 -6.57
C GLY A 117 11.13 -15.12 -6.63
N GLU A 118 10.50 -13.96 -6.38
CA GLU A 118 11.13 -12.65 -6.54
C GLU A 118 11.89 -12.16 -5.30
N GLY A 119 12.02 -12.97 -4.25
CA GLY A 119 12.69 -12.57 -3.01
C GLY A 119 11.77 -11.93 -1.95
N GLY A 120 10.45 -12.06 -2.10
CA GLY A 120 9.49 -11.64 -1.09
C GLY A 120 9.43 -10.12 -0.89
N THR A 121 9.45 -9.66 0.36
CA THR A 121 9.32 -8.25 0.70
C THR A 121 10.53 -7.38 0.35
N CYS A 122 11.70 -7.98 0.14
CA CYS A 122 12.91 -7.25 -0.26
C CYS A 122 12.73 -6.52 -1.59
N VAL A 123 11.97 -7.11 -2.51
CA VAL A 123 11.77 -6.54 -3.86
C VAL A 123 10.93 -5.26 -3.88
N ILE A 124 10.19 -5.02 -2.81
CA ILE A 124 9.42 -3.78 -2.61
C ILE A 124 10.12 -2.80 -1.67
N GLY A 125 11.35 -3.12 -1.26
CA GLY A 125 12.14 -2.27 -0.37
C GLY A 125 11.66 -2.31 1.08
N LEU A 126 11.06 -3.42 1.50
CA LEU A 126 10.67 -3.70 2.89
C LEU A 126 11.60 -4.77 3.45
N ASP A 127 12.85 -4.37 3.65
CA ASP A 127 13.94 -5.18 4.19
C ASP A 127 14.88 -4.32 5.04
N ARG A 128 15.84 -4.94 5.67
CA ARG A 128 16.84 -4.28 6.52
C ARG A 128 18.19 -4.05 5.81
N SER A 129 18.24 -4.09 4.48
CA SER A 129 19.50 -3.98 3.73
C SER A 129 20.16 -2.62 3.87
N ASP A 130 19.37 -1.54 3.97
CA ASP A 130 19.90 -0.18 4.13
C ASP A 130 19.08 0.65 5.12
N PRO A 131 19.19 0.36 6.44
CA PRO A 131 18.44 1.09 7.46
C PRO A 131 18.83 2.57 7.55
N ARG A 132 20.03 2.93 7.10
CA ARG A 132 20.47 4.33 7.06
C ARG A 132 19.71 5.10 5.98
N GLN A 133 19.48 4.48 4.83
CA GLN A 133 18.67 5.09 3.78
C GLN A 133 17.21 5.22 4.21
N ASP A 134 16.65 4.20 4.88
CA ASP A 134 15.29 4.27 5.41
C ASP A 134 15.16 5.43 6.40
N LEU A 135 16.06 5.53 7.37
CA LEU A 135 16.06 6.64 8.32
C LEU A 135 16.20 8.00 7.64
N ALA A 136 17.12 8.11 6.66
CA ALA A 136 17.33 9.35 5.93
C ALA A 136 16.12 9.79 5.09
N LEU A 137 15.29 8.87 4.67
CA LEU A 137 14.09 9.18 3.86
C LEU A 137 12.87 9.58 4.70
N LEU A 138 12.84 9.34 6.01
CA LEU A 138 11.65 9.62 6.83
C LEU A 138 11.22 11.08 6.70
N LEU A 139 12.08 12.04 7.00
CA LEU A 139 11.71 13.45 6.94
C LEU A 139 11.44 13.94 5.50
N PRO A 140 12.24 13.63 4.47
CA PRO A 140 11.90 13.98 3.10
C PRO A 140 10.54 13.42 2.64
N VAL A 141 10.20 12.17 2.98
CA VAL A 141 8.90 11.58 2.67
C VAL A 141 7.79 12.32 3.39
N PHE A 142 7.97 12.60 4.69
CA PHE A 142 7.00 13.38 5.46
C PHE A 142 6.75 14.77 4.85
N LEU A 143 7.81 15.52 4.59
CA LEU A 143 7.68 16.88 4.07
C LEU A 143 7.11 16.91 2.64
N LEU A 144 7.69 16.13 1.73
CA LEU A 144 7.38 16.20 0.30
C LEU A 144 6.10 15.45 -0.07
N CYS A 145 5.82 14.34 0.61
CA CYS A 145 4.68 13.51 0.25
C CYS A 145 3.45 13.79 1.11
N PHE A 146 3.60 14.21 2.36
CA PHE A 146 2.47 14.42 3.27
C PHE A 146 2.25 15.88 3.61
N LEU A 147 3.21 16.51 4.28
CA LEU A 147 3.02 17.86 4.81
C LEU A 147 2.74 18.89 3.70
N LEU A 148 3.63 18.98 2.72
CA LEU A 148 3.51 19.98 1.65
C LEU A 148 2.26 19.79 0.77
N PRO A 149 1.92 18.58 0.27
CA PRO A 149 0.68 18.36 -0.46
C PRO A 149 -0.55 18.70 0.38
N GLN A 150 -0.60 18.24 1.61
CA GLN A 150 -1.79 18.37 2.44
C GLN A 150 -2.05 19.84 2.83
N PHE A 151 -1.05 20.53 3.36
CA PHE A 151 -1.22 21.93 3.75
C PHE A 151 -1.17 22.89 2.56
N GLY A 152 -0.27 22.66 1.59
CA GLY A 152 -0.12 23.55 0.43
C GLY A 152 -1.37 23.57 -0.44
N VAL A 153 -1.88 22.38 -0.81
CA VAL A 153 -3.10 22.30 -1.64
C VAL A 153 -4.34 22.70 -0.85
N SER A 154 -4.44 22.34 0.44
CA SER A 154 -5.56 22.77 1.29
C SER A 154 -5.60 24.29 1.46
N TYR A 155 -4.44 24.95 1.59
CA TYR A 155 -4.35 26.40 1.61
C TYR A 155 -4.85 27.02 0.29
N LEU A 156 -4.43 26.47 -0.86
CA LEU A 156 -4.89 26.94 -2.16
C LEU A 156 -6.41 26.79 -2.33
N LEU A 157 -6.99 25.67 -1.85
CA LEU A 157 -8.43 25.48 -1.85
C LEU A 157 -9.16 26.52 -0.97
N GLN A 158 -8.62 26.83 0.22
CA GLN A 158 -9.17 27.87 1.08
C GLN A 158 -9.15 29.25 0.42
N VAL A 159 -8.01 29.63 -0.17
CA VAL A 159 -7.88 30.92 -0.89
C VAL A 159 -8.84 31.00 -2.07
N GLY A 160 -9.07 29.85 -2.77
CA GLY A 160 -10.04 29.73 -3.86
C GLY A 160 -11.49 29.62 -3.41
N HIS A 161 -11.79 29.72 -2.10
CA HIS A 161 -13.15 29.52 -1.52
C HIS A 161 -13.79 28.18 -1.90
N VAL A 162 -12.98 27.15 -2.12
CA VAL A 162 -13.45 25.79 -2.45
C VAL A 162 -13.67 25.02 -1.16
N SER A 163 -14.92 24.62 -0.90
CA SER A 163 -15.26 23.81 0.27
C SER A 163 -14.85 22.36 0.07
N ALA A 164 -14.04 21.83 0.98
CA ALA A 164 -13.79 20.39 1.09
C ALA A 164 -14.80 19.75 2.04
N ILE A 165 -15.21 18.53 1.75
CA ILE A 165 -16.02 17.75 2.69
C ILE A 165 -15.08 17.31 3.81
N VAL A 166 -15.31 17.82 5.01
CA VAL A 166 -14.58 17.41 6.20
C VAL A 166 -15.48 16.49 7.01
N PRO A 167 -15.05 15.25 7.30
CA PRO A 167 -15.83 14.36 8.16
C PRO A 167 -16.12 15.03 9.50
N ALA A 168 -17.38 14.94 9.97
CA ALA A 168 -17.77 15.52 11.24
C ALA A 168 -16.95 14.91 12.39
N ARG A 169 -16.38 15.78 13.24
CA ARG A 169 -15.67 15.38 14.45
C ARG A 169 -16.63 14.61 15.37
N GLN A 170 -16.27 13.38 15.70
CA GLN A 170 -16.96 12.63 16.74
C GLN A 170 -16.07 12.62 18.00
N SER A 171 -16.69 12.86 19.17
CA SER A 171 -16.04 12.56 20.43
C SER A 171 -16.03 11.04 20.60
N LEU A 172 -14.87 10.43 20.45
CA LEU A 172 -14.74 8.98 20.58
C LEU A 172 -14.51 8.59 22.03
N PRO A 173 -15.28 7.63 22.61
CA PRO A 173 -14.96 7.04 23.91
C PRO A 173 -13.55 6.42 23.90
N GLY A 174 -12.88 6.32 25.06
CA GLY A 174 -11.47 5.97 25.18
C GLY A 174 -11.00 4.72 24.41
N TYR A 175 -11.79 3.62 24.37
CA TYR A 175 -11.42 2.42 23.63
C TYR A 175 -11.49 2.61 22.10
N PHE A 176 -12.39 3.45 21.59
CA PHE A 176 -12.46 3.80 20.17
C PHE A 176 -11.20 4.51 19.68
N SER A 177 -10.53 5.24 20.56
CA SER A 177 -9.23 5.86 20.20
C SER A 177 -8.17 4.81 19.91
N ILE A 178 -8.15 3.70 20.64
CA ILE A 178 -7.21 2.59 20.40
C ILE A 178 -7.51 1.93 19.06
N VAL A 179 -8.78 1.62 18.79
CA VAL A 179 -9.19 1.03 17.50
C VAL A 179 -8.90 1.98 16.36
N ALA A 180 -9.19 3.27 16.50
CA ALA A 180 -8.92 4.27 15.47
C ALA A 180 -7.42 4.39 15.16
N ILE A 181 -6.56 4.39 16.19
CA ILE A 181 -5.10 4.37 16.00
C ILE A 181 -4.67 3.06 15.32
N ALA A 182 -5.20 1.91 15.74
CA ALA A 182 -4.88 0.63 15.12
C ALA A 182 -5.30 0.61 13.63
N THR A 183 -6.45 1.18 13.30
CA THR A 183 -6.93 1.32 11.92
C THR A 183 -6.03 2.26 11.12
N ALA A 184 -5.59 3.39 11.68
CA ALA A 184 -4.65 4.31 11.04
C ALA A 184 -3.31 3.63 10.73
N VAL A 185 -2.77 2.88 11.70
CA VAL A 185 -1.53 2.12 11.49
C VAL A 185 -1.73 1.04 10.43
N ALA A 186 -2.85 0.31 10.47
CA ALA A 186 -3.17 -0.70 9.47
C ALA A 186 -3.31 -0.08 8.06
N ALA A 187 -3.97 1.08 7.94
CA ALA A 187 -4.08 1.81 6.68
C ALA A 187 -2.71 2.18 6.12
N GLY A 188 -1.84 2.80 6.94
CA GLY A 188 -0.48 3.14 6.53
C GLY A 188 0.35 1.94 6.07
N VAL A 189 0.16 0.76 6.68
CA VAL A 189 0.82 -0.49 6.26
C VAL A 189 0.25 -1.00 4.95
N VAL A 190 -1.06 -1.13 4.87
CA VAL A 190 -1.74 -1.83 3.76
C VAL A 190 -1.72 -1.01 2.49
N GLU A 191 -2.04 0.28 2.58
CA GLU A 191 -2.05 1.16 1.41
C GLU A 191 -0.68 1.25 0.75
N GLU A 192 0.38 1.37 1.54
CA GLU A 192 1.72 1.45 1.00
C GLU A 192 2.18 0.10 0.41
N ILE A 193 1.89 -1.03 1.06
CA ILE A 193 2.22 -2.35 0.54
C ILE A 193 1.46 -2.65 -0.75
N VAL A 194 0.15 -2.36 -0.80
CA VAL A 194 -0.69 -2.67 -1.96
C VAL A 194 -0.42 -1.71 -3.11
N VAL A 195 -0.39 -0.39 -2.87
CA VAL A 195 -0.30 0.59 -3.96
C VAL A 195 1.14 0.80 -4.41
N LEU A 196 2.06 1.17 -3.49
CA LEU A 196 3.44 1.44 -3.87
C LEU A 196 4.23 0.14 -4.07
N GLY A 197 4.17 -0.77 -3.10
CA GLY A 197 4.95 -2.00 -3.14
C GLY A 197 4.52 -2.94 -4.26
N PHE A 198 3.25 -3.32 -4.27
CA PHE A 198 2.75 -4.36 -5.17
C PHE A 198 2.29 -3.81 -6.53
N LEU A 199 1.32 -2.88 -6.55
CA LEU A 199 0.69 -2.43 -7.79
C LEU A 199 1.72 -1.77 -8.73
N VAL A 200 2.50 -0.80 -8.24
CA VAL A 200 3.55 -0.15 -9.05
C VAL A 200 4.49 -1.19 -9.64
N ARG A 201 4.96 -2.16 -8.83
CA ARG A 201 5.84 -3.21 -9.29
C ARG A 201 5.21 -4.10 -10.35
N ARG A 202 3.97 -4.57 -10.14
CA ARG A 202 3.26 -5.45 -11.10
C ARG A 202 2.98 -4.75 -12.43
N LEU A 203 2.64 -3.47 -12.40
CA LEU A 203 2.45 -2.66 -13.61
C LEU A 203 3.77 -2.49 -14.39
N GLU A 204 4.88 -2.26 -13.69
CA GLU A 204 6.22 -2.19 -14.30
C GLU A 204 6.63 -3.54 -14.91
N GLN A 205 6.38 -4.65 -14.22
CA GLN A 205 6.66 -6.01 -14.72
C GLN A 205 5.81 -6.37 -15.96
N ARG A 206 4.64 -5.77 -16.11
CA ARG A 206 3.83 -5.87 -17.33
C ARG A 206 4.39 -5.03 -18.49
N GLY A 207 5.39 -4.20 -18.23
CA GLY A 207 6.02 -3.34 -19.23
C GLY A 207 5.24 -2.06 -19.52
N LEU A 208 4.40 -1.58 -18.57
CA LEU A 208 3.70 -0.31 -18.74
C LEU A 208 4.70 0.85 -18.73
N HIS A 209 4.39 1.86 -19.57
CA HIS A 209 5.16 3.11 -19.58
C HIS A 209 5.14 3.79 -18.19
N PRO A 210 6.22 4.41 -17.75
CA PRO A 210 6.32 5.08 -16.45
C PRO A 210 5.16 6.03 -16.10
N ALA A 211 4.67 6.78 -17.08
CA ALA A 211 3.52 7.67 -16.88
C ALA A 211 2.22 6.89 -16.65
N ALA A 212 2.01 5.76 -17.35
CA ALA A 212 0.85 4.91 -17.14
C ALA A 212 0.87 4.26 -15.74
N VAL A 213 2.04 3.82 -15.27
CA VAL A 213 2.21 3.32 -13.90
C VAL A 213 1.83 4.39 -12.88
N LEU A 214 2.32 5.63 -13.06
CA LEU A 214 1.98 6.75 -12.20
C LEU A 214 0.46 7.00 -12.19
N VAL A 215 -0.14 7.16 -13.37
CA VAL A 215 -1.57 7.45 -13.49
C VAL A 215 -2.43 6.35 -12.86
N VAL A 216 -2.15 5.08 -13.15
CA VAL A 216 -2.94 3.96 -12.60
C VAL A 216 -2.80 3.89 -11.08
N ALA A 217 -1.58 3.99 -10.54
CA ALA A 217 -1.37 3.93 -9.10
C ALA A 217 -2.04 5.10 -8.36
N VAL A 218 -1.98 6.31 -8.95
CA VAL A 218 -2.66 7.50 -8.41
C VAL A 218 -4.18 7.33 -8.48
N LEU A 219 -4.73 6.91 -9.62
CA LEU A 219 -6.18 6.68 -9.77
C LEU A 219 -6.70 5.65 -8.76
N VAL A 220 -5.97 4.55 -8.56
CA VAL A 220 -6.33 3.55 -7.54
C VAL A 220 -6.32 4.18 -6.15
N ARG A 221 -5.30 4.99 -5.80
CA ARG A 221 -5.22 5.62 -4.49
C ARG A 221 -6.31 6.65 -4.24
N ILE A 222 -6.63 7.50 -5.20
CA ILE A 222 -7.69 8.51 -5.02
C ILE A 222 -9.10 7.90 -5.05
N SER A 223 -9.30 6.75 -5.69
CA SER A 223 -10.64 6.16 -5.89
C SER A 223 -11.38 5.88 -4.59
N TYR A 224 -10.69 5.48 -3.54
CA TYR A 224 -11.28 5.23 -2.21
C TYR A 224 -11.22 6.45 -1.27
N HIS A 225 -10.75 7.61 -1.78
CA HIS A 225 -10.74 8.89 -1.08
C HIS A 225 -11.70 9.92 -1.69
N VAL A 226 -12.45 9.57 -2.75
CA VAL A 226 -13.34 10.51 -3.45
C VAL A 226 -14.43 11.11 -2.57
N TYR A 227 -14.72 10.47 -1.43
CA TYR A 227 -15.68 10.98 -0.44
C TYR A 227 -15.27 12.32 0.20
N TYR A 228 -14.01 12.75 0.05
CA TYR A 228 -13.58 14.07 0.47
C TYR A 228 -14.02 15.20 -0.49
N GLY A 229 -14.66 14.88 -1.63
CA GLY A 229 -14.99 15.87 -2.64
C GLY A 229 -13.73 16.60 -3.13
N TRP A 230 -13.71 17.93 -3.10
CA TRP A 230 -12.52 18.71 -3.48
C TRP A 230 -11.31 18.48 -2.56
N GLY A 231 -11.51 17.97 -1.36
CA GLY A 231 -10.44 17.53 -0.47
C GLY A 231 -9.62 16.35 -1.01
N VAL A 232 -10.01 15.74 -2.12
CA VAL A 232 -9.21 14.74 -2.85
C VAL A 232 -7.97 15.33 -3.53
N LEU A 233 -7.92 16.65 -3.78
CA LEU A 233 -6.78 17.29 -4.46
C LEU A 233 -5.48 17.25 -3.65
N PRO A 234 -5.45 17.50 -2.33
CA PRO A 234 -4.28 17.22 -1.51
C PRO A 234 -3.83 15.77 -1.59
N ILE A 235 -4.79 14.83 -1.59
CA ILE A 235 -4.52 13.39 -1.70
C ILE A 235 -3.95 13.03 -3.06
N LEU A 236 -4.44 13.64 -4.14
CA LEU A 236 -3.88 13.50 -5.47
C LEU A 236 -2.40 13.91 -5.51
N ALA A 237 -2.07 15.07 -4.94
CA ALA A 237 -0.71 15.57 -4.89
C ALA A 237 0.21 14.65 -4.05
N TRP A 238 -0.28 14.19 -2.89
CA TRP A 238 0.40 13.19 -2.08
C TRP A 238 0.63 11.87 -2.82
N ALA A 239 -0.40 11.32 -3.49
CA ALA A 239 -0.30 10.08 -4.24
C ALA A 239 0.76 10.18 -5.36
N MET A 240 0.76 11.30 -6.10
CA MET A 240 1.76 11.55 -7.15
C MET A 240 3.17 11.61 -6.58
N ALA A 241 3.40 12.42 -5.53
CA ALA A 241 4.69 12.54 -4.89
C ALA A 241 5.19 11.20 -4.35
N SER A 242 4.32 10.43 -3.68
CA SER A 242 4.65 9.12 -3.13
C SER A 242 5.09 8.13 -4.18
N VAL A 243 4.37 8.01 -5.30
CA VAL A 243 4.75 7.12 -6.42
C VAL A 243 6.10 7.54 -7.02
N LEU A 244 6.34 8.84 -7.24
CA LEU A 244 7.58 9.33 -7.82
C LEU A 244 8.78 9.09 -6.89
N VAL A 245 8.65 9.41 -5.62
CA VAL A 245 9.71 9.21 -4.61
C VAL A 245 9.97 7.72 -4.40
N TYR A 246 8.93 6.90 -4.26
CA TYR A 246 9.08 5.45 -4.13
C TYR A 246 9.79 4.85 -5.35
N ARG A 247 9.40 5.21 -6.56
CA ARG A 247 10.06 4.73 -7.78
C ARG A 247 11.53 5.13 -7.86
N ARG A 248 11.90 6.28 -7.28
CA ARG A 248 13.28 6.77 -7.26
C ARG A 248 14.18 6.02 -6.28
N TYR A 249 13.65 5.70 -5.10
CA TYR A 249 14.45 5.16 -4.00
C TYR A 249 14.21 3.68 -3.73
N ARG A 250 13.04 3.15 -4.10
CA ARG A 250 12.65 1.75 -3.92
C ARG A 250 12.71 1.28 -2.46
N ARG A 251 12.38 2.17 -1.53
CA ARG A 251 12.33 1.90 -0.08
C ARG A 251 10.90 2.16 0.40
N LEU A 252 10.21 1.10 0.87
CA LEU A 252 8.81 1.19 1.28
C LEU A 252 8.66 1.54 2.76
N GLY A 253 9.60 1.12 3.61
CA GLY A 253 9.56 1.33 5.05
C GLY A 253 9.27 2.78 5.46
N PRO A 254 9.97 3.79 4.93
CA PRO A 254 9.72 5.20 5.24
C PRO A 254 8.27 5.65 4.96
N PHE A 255 7.66 5.17 3.87
CA PHE A 255 6.28 5.52 3.54
C PHE A 255 5.30 4.93 4.54
N ILE A 256 5.47 3.65 4.91
CA ILE A 256 4.64 2.99 5.92
C ILE A 256 4.70 3.74 7.25
N VAL A 257 5.90 4.05 7.71
CA VAL A 257 6.10 4.74 9.00
C VAL A 257 5.46 6.12 8.97
N VAL A 258 5.78 6.92 7.96
CA VAL A 258 5.27 8.29 7.86
C VAL A 258 3.76 8.33 7.68
N HIS A 259 3.19 7.43 6.87
CA HIS A 259 1.74 7.36 6.66
C HIS A 259 1.02 6.97 7.96
N ALA A 260 1.48 5.93 8.66
CA ALA A 260 0.90 5.54 9.93
C ALA A 260 0.96 6.66 10.99
N PHE A 261 2.08 7.40 11.05
CA PHE A 261 2.21 8.58 11.92
C PHE A 261 1.24 9.68 11.52
N TRP A 262 1.18 10.02 10.23
CA TRP A 262 0.30 11.05 9.69
C TRP A 262 -1.17 10.79 10.05
N ASP A 263 -1.68 9.60 9.75
CA ASP A 263 -3.06 9.25 10.03
C ASP A 263 -3.35 9.23 11.54
N THR A 264 -2.40 8.75 12.35
CA THR A 264 -2.50 8.80 13.80
C THR A 264 -2.56 10.24 14.30
N ALA A 265 -1.71 11.14 13.76
CA ALA A 265 -1.72 12.54 14.12
C ALA A 265 -3.07 13.21 13.75
N LEU A 266 -3.65 12.89 12.59
CA LEU A 266 -4.96 13.39 12.19
C LEU A 266 -6.08 12.92 13.14
N ILE A 267 -6.05 11.67 13.59
CA ILE A 267 -6.99 11.12 14.57
C ILE A 267 -6.86 11.84 15.92
N LEU A 268 -5.64 12.12 16.35
CA LEU A 268 -5.36 12.77 17.62
C LEU A 268 -5.57 14.30 17.57
N TRP A 269 -5.62 14.91 16.39
CA TRP A 269 -5.79 16.35 16.22
C TRP A 269 -7.00 16.94 16.96
N PRO A 270 -8.18 16.34 16.96
CA PRO A 270 -9.34 16.89 17.67
C PRO A 270 -9.13 17.01 19.18
N PHE A 271 -8.25 16.20 19.76
CA PHE A 271 -7.99 16.13 21.20
C PHE A 271 -6.81 17.02 21.63
N PHE A 272 -5.77 17.08 20.81
CA PHE A 272 -4.48 17.68 21.15
C PHE A 272 -4.08 18.85 20.22
N GLY A 273 -4.95 19.23 19.28
CA GLY A 273 -4.63 20.25 18.29
C GLY A 273 -3.39 19.89 17.46
N ALA A 274 -2.52 20.85 17.23
CA ALA A 274 -1.30 20.66 16.43
C ALA A 274 -0.20 19.86 17.13
N THR A 275 -0.33 19.54 18.43
CA THR A 275 0.70 18.86 19.22
C THR A 275 1.19 17.55 18.59
N PRO A 276 0.32 16.64 18.09
CA PRO A 276 0.78 15.41 17.43
C PRO A 276 1.69 15.67 16.24
N LEU A 277 1.37 16.64 15.38
CA LEU A 277 2.23 17.01 14.24
C LEU A 277 3.56 17.62 14.67
N VAL A 278 3.57 18.43 15.73
CA VAL A 278 4.81 18.97 16.28
C VAL A 278 5.71 17.85 16.80
N VAL A 279 5.13 16.88 17.53
CA VAL A 279 5.85 15.70 18.00
C VAL A 279 6.41 14.89 16.82
N GLU A 280 5.60 14.67 15.78
CA GLU A 280 6.02 13.98 14.57
C GLU A 280 7.21 14.65 13.90
N VAL A 281 7.16 15.98 13.72
CA VAL A 281 8.29 16.75 13.17
C VAL A 281 9.53 16.62 14.04
N LEU A 282 9.40 16.71 15.35
CA LEU A 282 10.53 16.58 16.28
C LEU A 282 11.14 15.17 16.25
N VAL A 283 10.32 14.13 16.15
CA VAL A 283 10.78 12.74 16.04
C VAL A 283 11.48 12.50 14.69
N LEU A 284 10.99 13.10 13.61
CA LEU A 284 11.57 12.93 12.29
C LEU A 284 12.74 13.87 12.00
N ALA A 285 12.88 14.97 12.74
CA ALA A 285 13.96 15.95 12.52
C ALA A 285 15.38 15.33 12.50
N PRO A 286 15.74 14.37 13.37
CA PRO A 286 17.07 13.73 13.32
C PRO A 286 17.36 13.02 11.99
N SER A 287 16.33 12.57 11.25
CA SER A 287 16.51 11.93 9.95
C SER A 287 17.07 12.87 8.90
N SER A 288 16.81 14.18 9.01
CA SER A 288 17.35 15.20 8.11
C SER A 288 18.88 15.31 8.22
N PHE A 289 19.41 15.16 9.43
CA PHE A 289 20.85 15.15 9.65
C PHE A 289 21.52 13.92 9.02
N VAL A 290 20.88 12.76 9.16
CA VAL A 290 21.35 11.53 8.51
C VAL A 290 21.30 11.67 6.98
N PHE A 291 20.20 12.22 6.44
CA PHE A 291 20.07 12.50 5.01
C PHE A 291 21.18 13.45 4.52
N TRP A 292 21.43 14.55 5.24
CA TRP A 292 22.47 15.51 4.92
C TRP A 292 23.88 14.89 4.94
N LEU A 293 24.18 14.05 5.95
CA LEU A 293 25.45 13.33 6.02
C LEU A 293 25.65 12.40 4.82
N MET A 294 24.62 11.65 4.45
CA MET A 294 24.65 10.76 3.29
C MET A 294 24.82 11.54 1.99
N TRP A 295 24.11 12.65 1.83
CA TRP A 295 24.21 13.54 0.68
C TRP A 295 25.63 14.10 0.55
N ARG A 296 26.15 14.69 1.62
CA ARG A 296 27.52 15.23 1.68
C ARG A 296 28.56 14.19 1.29
N ASN A 297 28.43 12.98 1.81
CA ASN A 297 29.37 11.88 1.53
C ASN A 297 29.28 11.41 0.06
N ARG A 298 28.11 11.49 -0.57
CA ARG A 298 27.96 11.21 -2.01
C ARG A 298 28.61 12.28 -2.86
N LEU A 299 28.44 13.54 -2.55
CA LEU A 299 29.08 14.66 -3.26
C LEU A 299 30.60 14.59 -3.16
N ALA A 300 31.13 14.22 -2.00
CA ALA A 300 32.58 14.07 -1.79
C ALA A 300 33.20 12.88 -2.58
N ARG A 301 32.37 11.94 -3.08
CA ARG A 301 32.81 10.80 -3.88
C ARG A 301 32.65 11.00 -5.39
N LEU A 302 32.08 12.11 -5.83
CA LEU A 302 32.05 12.43 -7.25
C LEU A 302 33.48 12.71 -7.70
N PRO A 303 33.97 12.03 -8.75
CA PRO A 303 35.31 12.31 -9.27
C PRO A 303 35.38 13.79 -9.67
N ASP A 304 36.49 14.42 -9.32
CA ASP A 304 36.78 15.82 -9.58
C ASP A 304 36.88 16.02 -11.11
N VAL A 305 35.74 16.24 -11.76
CA VAL A 305 35.63 16.40 -13.23
C VAL A 305 36.41 17.63 -13.74
N GLY A 306 36.91 18.47 -12.80
CA GLY A 306 37.60 19.72 -13.08
C GLY A 306 39.13 19.65 -13.06
N ARG A 307 39.73 18.53 -12.66
CA ARG A 307 41.21 18.39 -12.58
C ARG A 307 41.85 17.45 -13.60
N SER A 308 41.22 17.21 -14.75
CA SER A 308 41.97 16.71 -15.87
C SER A 308 42.82 17.86 -16.40
N GLY A 309 44.06 17.92 -15.94
CA GLY A 309 45.07 18.83 -16.46
C GLY A 309 45.20 18.73 -17.98
N PRO A 310 45.84 19.73 -18.61
CA PRO A 310 45.86 19.87 -20.07
C PRO A 310 46.35 18.58 -20.71
N SER A 311 45.51 18.06 -21.61
CA SER A 311 45.73 16.88 -22.40
C SER A 311 47.17 16.82 -22.97
N ARG A 312 47.89 15.75 -22.73
CA ARG A 312 49.08 15.36 -23.48
C ARG A 312 48.71 15.02 -24.93
N TRP A 313 48.21 16.01 -25.67
CA TRP A 313 48.12 15.95 -27.12
C TRP A 313 48.97 17.09 -27.70
N ALA A 314 50.29 17.02 -27.44
CA ALA A 314 51.25 17.80 -28.16
C ALA A 314 52.56 17.02 -28.19
N ARG A 315 52.63 16.01 -29.09
CA ARG A 315 53.84 15.59 -29.85
C ARG A 315 53.41 14.75 -31.06
#